data_4099e2edb86a7200a16964d848217206
#
_entry.id   4099e2edb86a7200a16964d848217206
#
_cell.length_a   1.000
_cell.length_b   1.000
_cell.length_c   1.000
_cell.angle_alpha   90.00
_cell.angle_beta   90.00
_cell.angle_gamma   90.00
#
_symmetry.space_group_name_H-M   'P 1'
#
loop_
_entity.id
_entity.type
_entity.pdbx_description
1 polymer ?
#
loop_
_entity_poly.entity_id
_entity_poly.type
_entity_poly.pdbx_seq_one_letter_code
_entity_poly.pdbx_strand_id
1 'polypeptide(L)'
;TYTIEALMHDGKALQSGTSHNFGDGFARAFGIQYTDKENKLQYCHETSWGVSTRLIGAIIMVHGDDSGLVLPPRIAPTQVMVIPIQQQKDGVLDKAYDLRDKLAKDYRVRIDASDKTPGWKFAEQEIQGIPVRIELGPKDIEAGHCVVVRRDTREKLVVSLDEINEKLAEILDTMQSDMLEKAKKHLKTHINDAHNYEEF
;
A
#
# COMPACT_ATOMS: atom_id res chain seq x y z
N THR A 1 10.52 3.77 -26.02
CA THR A 1 10.51 3.21 -24.67
C THR A 1 9.86 4.20 -23.71
N TYR A 2 8.98 3.68 -22.88
CA TYR A 2 8.39 4.42 -21.76
C TYR A 2 8.77 3.70 -20.46
N THR A 3 9.05 4.45 -19.41
CA THR A 3 9.37 3.92 -18.09
C THR A 3 8.45 4.50 -17.02
N ILE A 4 8.19 3.72 -15.98
CA ILE A 4 7.58 4.17 -14.74
C ILE A 4 8.70 4.22 -13.71
N GLU A 5 8.93 5.40 -13.14
CA GLU A 5 9.99 5.61 -12.16
C GLU A 5 9.41 6.26 -10.90
N ALA A 6 9.76 5.71 -9.74
CA ALA A 6 9.35 6.23 -8.45
C ALA A 6 10.48 7.05 -7.85
N LEU A 7 10.21 8.30 -7.44
CA LEU A 7 11.17 9.11 -6.69
C LEU A 7 11.21 8.63 -5.24
N MET A 8 12.38 8.19 -4.81
CA MET A 8 12.63 7.72 -3.45
C MET A 8 12.99 8.88 -2.52
N HIS A 9 12.99 8.61 -1.20
CA HIS A 9 13.33 9.62 -0.18
C HIS A 9 14.75 10.18 -0.30
N ASP A 10 15.68 9.41 -0.88
CA ASP A 10 17.07 9.82 -1.12
C ASP A 10 17.27 10.65 -2.39
N GLY A 11 16.18 11.01 -3.08
CA GLY A 11 16.20 11.79 -4.32
C GLY A 11 16.54 11.00 -5.57
N LYS A 12 16.72 9.67 -5.49
CA LYS A 12 16.98 8.83 -6.64
C LYS A 12 15.69 8.27 -7.22
N ALA A 13 15.67 8.09 -8.54
CA ALA A 13 14.56 7.43 -9.23
C ALA A 13 14.78 5.91 -9.28
N LEU A 14 13.75 5.16 -8.89
CA LEU A 14 13.72 3.70 -9.01
C LEU A 14 12.85 3.29 -10.21
N GLN A 15 13.48 2.70 -11.22
CA GLN A 15 12.76 2.14 -12.36
C GLN A 15 11.87 0.97 -11.92
N SER A 16 10.57 1.11 -12.13
CA SER A 16 9.56 0.16 -11.63
C SER A 16 8.91 -0.66 -12.74
N GLY A 17 8.85 -0.12 -13.95
CA GLY A 17 8.31 -0.83 -15.10
C GLY A 17 8.71 -0.18 -16.41
N THR A 18 8.67 -0.94 -17.51
CA THR A 18 9.00 -0.45 -18.84
C THR A 18 8.00 -0.94 -19.89
N SER A 19 7.84 -0.16 -20.95
CA SER A 19 7.12 -0.55 -22.15
C SER A 19 7.94 -0.13 -23.37
N HIS A 20 8.16 -1.07 -24.28
CA HIS A 20 8.93 -0.87 -25.49
C HIS A 20 8.06 -1.10 -26.71
N ASN A 21 8.24 -0.28 -27.73
CA ASN A 21 7.82 -0.57 -29.10
C ASN A 21 9.10 -0.74 -29.92
N PHE A 22 9.35 -1.95 -30.37
CA PHE A 22 10.54 -2.32 -31.15
C PHE A 22 10.32 -2.17 -32.66
N GLY A 23 9.10 -1.89 -33.11
CA GLY A 23 8.76 -1.95 -34.51
C GLY A 23 9.01 -3.34 -35.09
N ASP A 24 9.61 -3.42 -36.24
CA ASP A 24 9.96 -4.68 -36.92
C ASP A 24 11.47 -5.01 -36.86
N GLY A 25 12.26 -4.25 -36.08
CA GLY A 25 13.71 -4.37 -36.04
C GLY A 25 14.19 -5.76 -35.63
N PHE A 26 13.69 -6.31 -34.53
CA PHE A 26 14.05 -7.65 -34.08
C PHE A 26 13.49 -8.74 -35.00
N ALA A 27 12.25 -8.55 -35.50
CA ALA A 27 11.66 -9.48 -36.45
C ALA A 27 12.53 -9.63 -37.72
N ARG A 28 13.07 -8.53 -38.23
CA ARG A 28 14.02 -8.56 -39.36
C ARG A 28 15.32 -9.25 -39.00
N ALA A 29 15.89 -8.93 -37.84
CA ALA A 29 17.18 -9.51 -37.40
C ALA A 29 17.07 -11.03 -37.20
N PHE A 30 15.93 -11.52 -36.70
CA PHE A 30 15.71 -12.95 -36.42
C PHE A 30 14.92 -13.69 -37.52
N GLY A 31 14.49 -13.00 -38.58
CA GLY A 31 13.73 -13.60 -39.67
C GLY A 31 12.33 -14.03 -39.30
N ILE A 32 11.69 -13.32 -38.32
CA ILE A 32 10.34 -13.63 -37.84
C ILE A 32 9.32 -13.00 -38.79
N GLN A 33 8.65 -13.83 -39.56
CA GLN A 33 7.68 -13.38 -40.56
C GLN A 33 6.32 -14.08 -40.38
N TYR A 34 5.29 -13.42 -40.86
CA TYR A 34 3.95 -13.99 -41.00
C TYR A 34 3.40 -13.74 -42.42
N THR A 35 2.45 -14.54 -42.85
CA THR A 35 1.75 -14.31 -44.10
C THR A 35 0.54 -13.43 -43.85
N ASP A 36 0.46 -12.29 -44.54
CA ASP A 36 -0.65 -11.37 -44.45
C ASP A 36 -1.89 -11.85 -45.22
N LYS A 37 -2.96 -11.05 -45.20
CA LYS A 37 -4.24 -11.38 -45.88
C LYS A 37 -4.12 -11.44 -47.40
N GLU A 38 -3.11 -10.81 -47.97
CA GLU A 38 -2.77 -10.82 -49.41
C GLU A 38 -1.78 -11.93 -49.78
N ASN A 39 -1.51 -12.90 -48.88
CA ASN A 39 -0.53 -13.98 -49.06
C ASN A 39 0.91 -13.49 -49.25
N LYS A 40 1.28 -12.36 -48.65
CA LYS A 40 2.61 -11.84 -48.71
C LYS A 40 3.30 -12.03 -47.33
N LEU A 41 4.59 -12.33 -47.37
CA LEU A 41 5.41 -12.40 -46.17
C LEU A 41 5.68 -10.99 -45.64
N GLN A 42 5.40 -10.76 -44.36
CA GLN A 42 5.60 -9.51 -43.64
C GLN A 42 6.40 -9.75 -42.35
N TYR A 43 7.17 -8.78 -41.93
CA TYR A 43 7.84 -8.83 -40.62
C TYR A 43 6.89 -8.38 -39.51
N CYS A 44 6.91 -9.08 -38.39
CA CYS A 44 6.09 -8.74 -37.23
C CYS A 44 6.52 -7.40 -36.58
N HIS A 45 5.56 -6.59 -36.18
CA HIS A 45 5.81 -5.52 -35.25
C HIS A 45 5.75 -6.07 -33.81
N GLU A 46 6.73 -5.71 -33.01
CA GLU A 46 6.93 -6.27 -31.68
C GLU A 46 6.80 -5.18 -30.61
N THR A 47 6.12 -5.53 -29.53
CA THR A 47 6.07 -4.73 -28.30
C THR A 47 6.50 -5.61 -27.13
N SER A 48 7.12 -4.99 -26.14
CA SER A 48 7.48 -5.67 -24.90
C SER A 48 7.20 -4.76 -23.71
N TRP A 49 6.71 -5.33 -22.64
CA TRP A 49 6.58 -4.63 -21.38
C TRP A 49 6.89 -5.56 -20.23
N GLY A 50 7.37 -4.98 -19.14
CA GLY A 50 7.79 -5.75 -17.98
C GLY A 50 7.61 -4.97 -16.69
N VAL A 51 7.17 -5.69 -15.66
CA VAL A 51 7.08 -5.24 -14.27
C VAL A 51 7.70 -6.34 -13.42
N SER A 52 8.49 -5.97 -12.44
CA SER A 52 9.16 -6.93 -11.56
C SER A 52 8.83 -6.70 -10.09
N THR A 53 9.28 -7.61 -9.23
CA THR A 53 9.21 -7.49 -7.77
C THR A 53 9.94 -6.25 -7.21
N ARG A 54 10.69 -5.52 -8.03
CA ARG A 54 11.27 -4.21 -7.68
C ARG A 54 10.20 -3.21 -7.22
N LEU A 55 8.93 -3.34 -7.69
CA LEU A 55 7.81 -2.55 -7.20
C LEU A 55 7.58 -2.66 -5.69
N ILE A 56 7.90 -3.81 -5.07
CA ILE A 56 7.83 -3.98 -3.61
C ILE A 56 8.86 -3.05 -2.95
N GLY A 57 10.08 -3.02 -3.47
CA GLY A 57 11.11 -2.09 -3.02
C GLY A 57 10.70 -0.62 -3.20
N ALA A 58 10.06 -0.27 -4.31
CA ALA A 58 9.55 1.07 -4.57
C ALA A 58 8.54 1.51 -3.49
N ILE A 59 7.58 0.65 -3.14
CA ILE A 59 6.59 0.94 -2.09
C ILE A 59 7.28 1.18 -0.74
N ILE A 60 8.24 0.34 -0.38
CA ILE A 60 9.00 0.46 0.87
C ILE A 60 9.75 1.80 0.91
N MET A 61 10.47 2.13 -0.15
CA MET A 61 11.33 3.31 -0.21
C MET A 61 10.59 4.63 -0.45
N VAL A 62 9.36 4.59 -0.97
CA VAL A 62 8.52 5.79 -1.17
C VAL A 62 7.66 6.10 0.05
N HIS A 63 7.18 5.09 0.77
CA HIS A 63 6.18 5.27 1.83
C HIS A 63 6.67 4.93 3.23
N GLY A 64 7.68 4.05 3.37
CA GLY A 64 8.21 3.65 4.67
C GLY A 64 8.76 4.81 5.50
N ASP A 65 8.82 4.62 6.80
CA ASP A 65 9.40 5.57 7.77
C ASP A 65 10.34 4.84 8.75
N ASP A 66 10.90 5.56 9.70
CA ASP A 66 11.85 5.00 10.70
C ASP A 66 11.21 3.94 11.62
N SER A 67 9.88 3.85 11.66
CA SER A 67 9.15 2.84 12.45
C SER A 67 8.85 1.57 11.64
N GLY A 68 9.07 1.58 10.33
CA GLY A 68 8.86 0.41 9.47
C GLY A 68 8.09 0.70 8.18
N LEU A 69 7.36 -0.30 7.71
CA LEU A 69 6.57 -0.19 6.49
C LEU A 69 5.35 0.72 6.68
N VAL A 70 4.95 1.39 5.61
CA VAL A 70 3.66 2.08 5.48
C VAL A 70 3.02 1.60 4.18
N LEU A 71 2.10 0.65 4.28
CA LEU A 71 1.53 0.02 3.10
C LEU A 71 0.26 0.73 2.65
N PRO A 72 0.15 1.06 1.35
CA PRO A 72 -1.10 1.55 0.80
C PRO A 72 -2.25 0.56 1.04
N PRO A 73 -3.41 1.00 1.53
CA PRO A 73 -4.52 0.11 1.93
C PRO A 73 -4.97 -0.87 0.86
N ARG A 74 -4.96 -0.48 -0.42
CA ARG A 74 -5.44 -1.35 -1.51
C ARG A 74 -4.57 -2.58 -1.72
N ILE A 75 -3.27 -2.50 -1.43
CA ILE A 75 -2.30 -3.59 -1.65
C ILE A 75 -1.83 -4.27 -0.36
N ALA A 76 -2.12 -3.71 0.81
CA ALA A 76 -1.73 -4.28 2.09
C ALA A 76 -2.31 -5.69 2.26
N PRO A 77 -1.51 -6.74 2.56
CA PRO A 77 -2.02 -8.09 2.80
C PRO A 77 -2.99 -8.16 3.99
N THR A 78 -2.78 -7.31 4.98
CA THR A 78 -3.69 -7.06 6.10
C THR A 78 -4.00 -5.57 6.12
N GLN A 79 -5.27 -5.21 6.00
CA GLN A 79 -5.70 -3.81 6.03
C GLN A 79 -5.95 -3.33 7.46
N VAL A 80 -6.48 -4.21 8.28
CA VAL A 80 -6.90 -3.90 9.65
C VAL A 80 -6.39 -4.96 10.61
N MET A 81 -5.79 -4.52 11.70
CA MET A 81 -5.44 -5.39 12.82
C MET A 81 -6.28 -5.02 14.05
N VAL A 82 -7.02 -5.98 14.58
CA VAL A 82 -7.74 -5.82 15.84
C VAL A 82 -6.81 -6.21 16.99
N ILE A 83 -6.66 -5.32 17.98
CA ILE A 83 -5.85 -5.56 19.18
C ILE A 83 -6.72 -5.47 20.42
N PRO A 84 -7.03 -6.59 21.05
CA PRO A 84 -7.71 -6.59 22.33
C PRO A 84 -6.76 -6.06 23.42
N ILE A 85 -7.22 -5.05 24.17
CA ILE A 85 -6.52 -4.45 25.28
C ILE A 85 -7.06 -5.05 26.58
N GLN A 86 -6.18 -5.54 27.46
CA GLN A 86 -6.57 -6.28 28.65
C GLN A 86 -7.44 -7.51 28.33
N GLN A 87 -7.01 -8.26 27.34
CA GLN A 87 -7.74 -9.42 26.79
C GLN A 87 -8.10 -10.51 27.80
N GLN A 88 -7.44 -10.50 28.98
CA GLN A 88 -7.72 -11.42 30.09
C GLN A 88 -9.01 -11.06 30.87
N LYS A 89 -9.61 -9.90 30.63
CA LYS A 89 -10.91 -9.53 31.21
C LYS A 89 -12.04 -10.20 30.44
N ASP A 90 -13.08 -10.57 31.18
CA ASP A 90 -14.25 -11.26 30.62
C ASP A 90 -14.86 -10.51 29.44
N GLY A 91 -15.15 -11.24 28.39
CA GLY A 91 -15.82 -10.75 27.19
C GLY A 91 -14.98 -9.91 26.23
N VAL A 92 -13.76 -9.46 26.62
CA VAL A 92 -12.95 -8.61 25.74
C VAL A 92 -12.48 -9.38 24.51
N LEU A 93 -11.96 -10.57 24.70
CA LEU A 93 -11.44 -11.39 23.62
C LEU A 93 -12.57 -11.83 22.67
N ASP A 94 -13.72 -12.24 23.21
CA ASP A 94 -14.88 -12.64 22.41
C ASP A 94 -15.38 -11.48 21.55
N LYS A 95 -15.53 -10.29 22.14
CA LYS A 95 -15.90 -9.08 21.40
C LYS A 95 -14.89 -8.68 20.33
N ALA A 96 -13.61 -8.88 20.57
CA ALA A 96 -12.57 -8.63 19.57
C ALA A 96 -12.65 -9.62 18.39
N TYR A 97 -12.95 -10.90 18.66
CA TYR A 97 -13.22 -11.87 17.60
C TYR A 97 -14.50 -11.57 16.84
N ASP A 98 -15.60 -11.20 17.53
CA ASP A 98 -16.86 -10.78 16.89
C ASP A 98 -16.62 -9.60 15.95
N LEU A 99 -15.85 -8.59 16.40
CA LEU A 99 -15.49 -7.44 15.59
C LEU A 99 -14.65 -7.83 14.38
N ARG A 100 -13.61 -8.67 14.58
CA ARG A 100 -12.79 -9.19 13.49
C ARG A 100 -13.66 -9.90 12.45
N ASP A 101 -14.58 -10.78 12.87
CA ASP A 101 -15.42 -11.58 11.97
C ASP A 101 -16.46 -10.70 11.24
N LYS A 102 -16.99 -9.67 11.92
CA LYS A 102 -17.84 -8.66 11.29
C LYS A 102 -17.11 -7.95 10.14
N LEU A 103 -15.89 -7.45 10.41
CA LEU A 103 -15.09 -6.68 9.45
C LEU A 103 -14.45 -7.53 8.36
N ALA A 104 -14.18 -8.81 8.62
CA ALA A 104 -13.55 -9.72 7.66
C ALA A 104 -14.42 -10.03 6.44
N LYS A 105 -15.69 -9.63 6.45
CA LYS A 105 -16.61 -9.75 5.29
C LYS A 105 -16.23 -8.78 4.17
N ASP A 106 -15.69 -7.61 4.53
CA ASP A 106 -15.41 -6.51 3.60
C ASP A 106 -13.92 -6.17 3.50
N TYR A 107 -13.12 -6.54 4.53
CA TYR A 107 -11.71 -6.17 4.65
C TYR A 107 -10.81 -7.37 4.92
N ARG A 108 -9.52 -7.23 4.65
CA ARG A 108 -8.48 -8.18 5.05
C ARG A 108 -8.08 -7.89 6.51
N VAL A 109 -8.73 -8.58 7.44
CA VAL A 109 -8.61 -8.33 8.88
C VAL A 109 -7.87 -9.46 9.57
N ARG A 110 -7.01 -9.10 10.51
CA ARG A 110 -6.38 -10.03 11.46
C ARG A 110 -6.62 -9.55 12.89
N ILE A 111 -6.42 -10.45 13.85
CA ILE A 111 -6.45 -10.15 15.27
C ILE A 111 -5.11 -10.55 15.90
N ASP A 112 -4.56 -9.69 16.76
CA ASP A 112 -3.41 -10.05 17.59
C ASP A 112 -3.87 -10.34 19.02
N ALA A 113 -4.22 -11.60 19.25
CA ALA A 113 -4.58 -12.15 20.57
C ALA A 113 -3.40 -12.76 21.31
N SER A 114 -2.15 -12.46 20.92
CA SER A 114 -0.96 -12.96 21.62
C SER A 114 -0.86 -12.41 23.04
N ASP A 115 -0.05 -13.06 23.87
CA ASP A 115 0.21 -12.63 25.28
C ASP A 115 1.20 -11.47 25.39
N LYS A 116 1.58 -10.86 24.28
CA LYS A 116 2.48 -9.71 24.26
C LYS A 116 1.82 -8.46 24.83
N THR A 117 2.63 -7.53 25.32
CA THR A 117 2.13 -6.25 25.82
C THR A 117 1.53 -5.41 24.68
N PRO A 118 0.56 -4.54 24.97
CA PRO A 118 0.00 -3.64 23.94
C PRO A 118 1.06 -2.85 23.17
N GLY A 119 2.06 -2.30 23.88
CA GLY A 119 3.15 -1.55 23.23
C GLY A 119 3.94 -2.39 22.24
N TRP A 120 4.22 -3.66 22.56
CA TRP A 120 4.88 -4.57 21.64
C TRP A 120 4.00 -4.84 20.39
N LYS A 121 2.71 -5.11 20.62
CA LYS A 121 1.76 -5.34 19.51
C LYS A 121 1.65 -4.12 18.59
N PHE A 122 1.69 -2.90 19.15
CA PHE A 122 1.64 -1.67 18.37
C PHE A 122 2.90 -1.50 17.51
N ALA A 123 4.08 -1.70 18.12
CA ALA A 123 5.35 -1.62 17.41
C ALA A 123 5.45 -2.66 16.29
N GLU A 124 5.04 -3.91 16.55
CA GLU A 124 5.04 -4.97 15.54
C GLU A 124 4.17 -4.64 14.33
N GLN A 125 3.00 -4.03 14.56
CA GLN A 125 2.16 -3.59 13.45
C GLN A 125 2.74 -2.44 12.66
N GLU A 126 3.39 -1.48 13.34
CA GLU A 126 4.07 -0.37 12.69
C GLU A 126 5.20 -0.89 11.80
N ILE A 127 5.98 -1.87 12.27
CA ILE A 127 7.01 -2.55 11.47
C ILE A 127 6.40 -3.22 10.24
N GLN A 128 5.29 -3.94 10.41
CA GLN A 128 4.60 -4.62 9.31
C GLN A 128 3.86 -3.68 8.35
N GLY A 129 3.70 -2.41 8.71
CA GLY A 129 3.04 -1.40 7.89
C GLY A 129 1.55 -1.62 7.70
N ILE A 130 0.88 -2.24 8.66
CA ILE A 130 -0.57 -2.48 8.59
C ILE A 130 -1.30 -1.13 8.62
N PRO A 131 -2.13 -0.80 7.61
CA PRO A 131 -2.73 0.52 7.46
C PRO A 131 -3.49 1.02 8.68
N VAL A 132 -4.29 0.15 9.29
CA VAL A 132 -5.15 0.50 10.41
C VAL A 132 -5.04 -0.52 11.52
N ARG A 133 -4.90 -0.06 12.77
CA ARG A 133 -5.14 -0.89 13.94
C ARG A 133 -6.39 -0.43 14.67
N ILE A 134 -7.13 -1.36 15.25
CA ILE A 134 -8.27 -1.12 16.12
C ILE A 134 -7.90 -1.60 17.50
N GLU A 135 -7.86 -0.68 18.46
CA GLU A 135 -7.65 -0.94 19.87
C GLU A 135 -9.03 -1.12 20.53
N LEU A 136 -9.27 -2.24 21.21
CA LEU A 136 -10.55 -2.55 21.84
C LEU A 136 -10.32 -3.04 23.26
N GLY A 137 -10.67 -2.23 24.24
CA GLY A 137 -10.56 -2.54 25.66
C GLY A 137 -11.94 -2.60 26.37
N PRO A 138 -11.95 -2.98 27.67
CA PRO A 138 -13.19 -3.08 28.42
C PRO A 138 -14.02 -1.81 28.44
N LYS A 139 -13.38 -0.65 28.64
CA LYS A 139 -14.05 0.65 28.65
C LYS A 139 -14.64 1.03 27.28
N ASP A 140 -13.95 0.64 26.23
CA ASP A 140 -14.39 0.89 24.85
C ASP A 140 -15.64 0.07 24.56
N ILE A 141 -15.64 -1.20 24.97
CA ILE A 141 -16.79 -2.11 24.84
C ILE A 141 -18.02 -1.58 25.61
N GLU A 142 -17.82 -1.17 26.88
CA GLU A 142 -18.88 -0.60 27.70
C GLU A 142 -19.50 0.66 27.08
N ALA A 143 -18.67 1.49 26.46
CA ALA A 143 -19.10 2.73 25.81
C ALA A 143 -19.57 2.53 24.35
N GLY A 144 -19.50 1.32 23.81
CA GLY A 144 -19.94 1.00 22.45
C GLY A 144 -19.07 1.59 21.34
N HIS A 145 -17.78 1.83 21.62
CA HIS A 145 -16.83 2.36 20.64
C HIS A 145 -15.53 1.56 20.59
N CYS A 146 -14.64 1.92 19.68
CA CYS A 146 -13.25 1.45 19.60
C CYS A 146 -12.33 2.62 19.23
N VAL A 147 -11.02 2.44 19.43
CA VAL A 147 -10.03 3.40 18.98
C VAL A 147 -9.39 2.89 17.68
N VAL A 148 -9.51 3.66 16.63
CA VAL A 148 -8.93 3.39 15.31
C VAL A 148 -7.68 4.24 15.15
N VAL A 149 -6.56 3.64 14.76
CA VAL A 149 -5.28 4.34 14.60
C VAL A 149 -4.76 4.13 13.18
N ARG A 150 -4.51 5.22 12.47
CA ARG A 150 -3.90 5.22 11.14
C ARG A 150 -2.38 5.02 11.25
N ARG A 151 -1.80 4.19 10.38
CA ARG A 151 -0.35 3.95 10.35
C ARG A 151 0.43 5.13 9.77
N ASP A 152 -0.11 5.81 8.78
CA ASP A 152 0.58 6.86 8.02
C ASP A 152 0.70 8.19 8.78
N THR A 153 -0.31 8.56 9.56
CA THR A 153 -0.36 9.82 10.33
C THR A 153 -0.24 9.62 11.84
N ARG A 154 -0.47 8.39 12.32
CA ARG A 154 -0.60 8.01 13.74
C ARG A 154 -1.79 8.67 14.43
N GLU A 155 -2.71 9.22 13.66
CA GLU A 155 -3.95 9.80 14.17
C GLU A 155 -4.80 8.73 14.84
N LYS A 156 -5.39 9.10 15.99
CA LYS A 156 -6.30 8.27 16.77
C LYS A 156 -7.72 8.81 16.67
N LEU A 157 -8.63 7.96 16.26
CA LEU A 157 -10.05 8.27 16.10
C LEU A 157 -10.87 7.37 17.01
N VAL A 158 -11.80 7.94 17.77
CA VAL A 158 -12.80 7.16 18.50
C VAL A 158 -14.00 6.95 17.58
N VAL A 159 -14.35 5.69 17.32
CA VAL A 159 -15.38 5.32 16.36
C VAL A 159 -16.39 4.39 17.01
N SER A 160 -17.68 4.63 16.78
CA SER A 160 -18.76 3.73 17.24
C SER A 160 -18.62 2.34 16.61
N LEU A 161 -18.84 1.28 17.40
CA LEU A 161 -18.84 -0.10 16.90
C LEU A 161 -19.96 -0.36 15.89
N ASP A 162 -21.04 0.43 15.92
CA ASP A 162 -22.11 0.31 14.94
C ASP A 162 -21.72 0.89 13.58
N GLU A 163 -20.96 1.99 13.56
CA GLU A 163 -20.54 2.72 12.35
C GLU A 163 -19.15 2.30 11.84
N ILE A 164 -18.47 1.40 12.52
CA ILE A 164 -17.06 1.07 12.25
C ILE A 164 -16.80 0.64 10.80
N ASN A 165 -17.74 -0.09 10.20
CA ASN A 165 -17.56 -0.59 8.83
C ASN A 165 -17.53 0.55 7.81
N GLU A 166 -18.43 1.51 7.93
CA GLU A 166 -18.49 2.69 7.04
C GLU A 166 -17.30 3.61 7.28
N LYS A 167 -16.95 3.84 8.55
CA LYS A 167 -15.80 4.67 8.92
C LYS A 167 -14.46 4.09 8.46
N LEU A 168 -14.31 2.78 8.48
CA LEU A 168 -13.12 2.12 7.93
C LEU A 168 -12.99 2.33 6.42
N ALA A 169 -14.09 2.27 5.66
CA ALA A 169 -14.08 2.56 4.23
C ALA A 169 -13.54 3.98 3.97
N GLU A 170 -14.10 4.99 4.67
CA GLU A 170 -13.65 6.38 4.56
C GLU A 170 -12.17 6.54 4.93
N ILE A 171 -11.75 5.93 6.05
CA ILE A 171 -10.36 6.02 6.54
C ILE A 171 -9.38 5.40 5.53
N LEU A 172 -9.67 4.20 5.04
CA LEU A 172 -8.79 3.49 4.10
C LEU A 172 -8.71 4.21 2.74
N ASP A 173 -9.82 4.74 2.22
CA ASP A 173 -9.82 5.50 0.97
C ASP A 173 -9.11 6.86 1.12
N THR A 174 -9.33 7.56 2.23
CA THR A 174 -8.61 8.79 2.55
C THR A 174 -7.11 8.52 2.67
N MET A 175 -6.72 7.49 3.42
CA MET A 175 -5.32 7.10 3.57
C MET A 175 -4.65 6.78 2.23
N GLN A 176 -5.34 6.05 1.35
CA GLN A 176 -4.85 5.74 0.00
C GLN A 176 -4.61 7.01 -0.81
N SER A 177 -5.52 7.98 -0.74
CA SER A 177 -5.43 9.26 -1.44
C SER A 177 -4.32 10.16 -0.87
N ASP A 178 -4.24 10.26 0.45
CA ASP A 178 -3.23 11.07 1.16
C ASP A 178 -1.82 10.59 0.83
N MET A 179 -1.60 9.26 0.82
CA MET A 179 -0.31 8.67 0.47
C MET A 179 0.09 9.00 -0.97
N LEU A 180 -0.85 8.96 -1.92
CA LEU A 180 -0.60 9.34 -3.31
C LEU A 180 -0.28 10.82 -3.43
N GLU A 181 -1.05 11.69 -2.78
CA GLU A 181 -0.82 13.14 -2.84
C GLU A 181 0.50 13.54 -2.17
N LYS A 182 0.88 12.87 -1.08
CA LYS A 182 2.21 13.06 -0.46
C LYS A 182 3.34 12.71 -1.43
N ALA A 183 3.24 11.58 -2.13
CA ALA A 183 4.24 11.17 -3.11
C ALA A 183 4.28 12.13 -4.32
N LYS A 184 3.13 12.57 -4.83
CA LYS A 184 3.05 13.58 -5.90
C LYS A 184 3.66 14.92 -5.49
N LYS A 185 3.38 15.37 -4.26
CA LYS A 185 3.95 16.59 -3.73
C LYS A 185 5.47 16.48 -3.63
N HIS A 186 5.98 15.36 -3.11
CA HIS A 186 7.40 15.09 -3.04
C HIS A 186 8.04 15.17 -4.42
N LEU A 187 7.49 14.47 -5.42
CA LEU A 187 7.98 14.55 -6.80
C LEU A 187 8.01 15.99 -7.33
N LYS A 188 6.89 16.73 -7.20
CA LYS A 188 6.79 18.10 -7.72
C LYS A 188 7.81 19.07 -7.10
N THR A 189 8.12 18.90 -5.82
CA THR A 189 9.09 19.77 -5.11
C THR A 189 10.54 19.44 -5.44
N HIS A 190 10.81 18.33 -6.13
CA HIS A 190 12.14 17.91 -6.56
C HIS A 190 12.37 18.03 -8.07
N ILE A 191 11.41 18.62 -8.79
CA ILE A 191 11.59 18.98 -10.20
C ILE A 191 12.19 20.38 -10.24
N ASN A 192 13.37 20.50 -10.85
CA ASN A 192 14.06 21.76 -11.04
C ASN A 192 14.35 21.92 -12.54
N ASP A 193 14.22 23.16 -13.03
CA ASP A 193 14.61 23.52 -14.39
C ASP A 193 16.09 23.94 -14.37
N ALA A 194 16.90 23.40 -15.27
CA ALA A 194 18.27 23.80 -15.51
C ALA A 194 18.38 24.37 -16.91
N HIS A 195 18.83 25.62 -17.05
CA HIS A 195 18.91 26.35 -18.31
C HIS A 195 20.33 26.34 -18.92
N ASN A 196 21.31 25.92 -18.14
CA ASN A 196 22.70 25.76 -18.57
C ASN A 196 23.38 24.63 -17.78
N TYR A 197 24.62 24.31 -18.18
CA TYR A 197 25.36 23.17 -17.60
C TYR A 197 25.84 23.42 -16.17
N GLU A 198 25.93 24.69 -15.73
CA GLU A 198 26.36 25.03 -14.37
C GLU A 198 25.20 24.90 -13.36
N GLU A 199 23.95 25.05 -13.85
CA GLU A 199 22.74 24.85 -13.03
C GLU A 199 22.36 23.38 -12.88
N PHE A 200 22.82 22.53 -13.79
CA PHE A 200 22.57 21.09 -13.79
C PHE A 200 23.50 20.37 -12.83
#